data_edc5a02e4b6d9f3d84a93994da3c2aae
#
_entry.id   edc5a02e4b6d9f3d84a93994da3c2aae
#
_cell.length_a   1.000
_cell.length_b   1.000
_cell.length_c   1.000
_cell.angle_alpha   90.00
_cell.angle_beta   90.00
_cell.angle_gamma   90.00
#
_symmetry.space_group_name_H-M   'P 1'
#
loop_
_entity.id
_entity.type
_entity.pdbx_description
1 polymer ?
#
loop_
_entity_poly.entity_id
_entity_poly.type
_entity_poly.pdbx_seq_one_letter_code
_entity_poly.pdbx_strand_id
1 'polypeptide(L)'
;RLSGWFNKGVHHEVADHISVDGALGGSKGFKELLAYAKQQGITVYPDVSFTHLYWDADNDSRFGDAKAASRQVNRYAAWVWERTDWARPLSARLVPYVVDSFLEDYEKYGQTGISLRNIAHQLEGDYRHNHVIDRSQSQQIDMDQMEKIAGQLPDIMVDGGNAYALKYAKDIVAAPLTNNDYNITDEAVPFYQIVLHGYIDYTGAPLNLSPEGDVKKYILKSLEYGSNVYFKWFYADNSEIRETNFLDLYSVHYKTWMNDAVESYSQVNEVLGDVQRQAIVDHRKLATGVYQTTYVGGKTIIVNYNPYEVTVSGRTIAAKDYFVGGNSR
;
A
#
# COMPACT_ATOMS: atom_id res chain seq x y z
N ARG A 1 -3.34 -4.96 -7.05
CA ARG A 1 -3.23 -3.55 -7.43
C ARG A 1 -2.71 -3.43 -8.85
N LEU A 2 -3.36 -2.63 -9.67
CA LEU A 2 -2.97 -2.37 -11.07
C LEU A 2 -2.69 -0.87 -11.23
N SER A 3 -1.41 -0.51 -11.27
CA SER A 3 -0.96 0.87 -11.49
C SER A 3 -0.70 1.13 -12.97
N GLY A 4 -0.77 2.40 -13.39
CA GLY A 4 -0.40 2.82 -14.76
C GLY A 4 -1.41 2.42 -15.84
N TRP A 5 -2.67 2.25 -15.52
CA TRP A 5 -3.69 1.75 -16.42
C TRP A 5 -4.42 2.84 -17.23
N PHE A 6 -4.30 4.12 -16.85
CA PHE A 6 -5.03 5.22 -17.49
C PHE A 6 -4.24 6.54 -17.47
N ASN A 7 -4.65 7.50 -18.27
CA ASN A 7 -4.19 8.89 -18.29
C ASN A 7 -2.66 9.04 -18.26
N LYS A 8 -1.95 8.39 -19.19
CA LYS A 8 -0.49 8.41 -19.36
C LYS A 8 0.31 7.62 -18.29
N GLY A 9 -0.33 6.74 -17.53
CA GLY A 9 0.42 5.76 -16.76
C GLY A 9 0.43 5.97 -15.24
N VAL A 10 1.53 5.63 -14.59
CA VAL A 10 1.62 5.66 -13.11
C VAL A 10 1.51 7.09 -12.57
N HIS A 11 2.15 8.04 -13.24
CA HIS A 11 2.03 9.48 -12.99
C HIS A 11 0.93 10.03 -13.88
N HIS A 12 -0.30 9.56 -13.66
CA HIS A 12 -1.43 9.93 -14.48
C HIS A 12 -1.82 11.41 -14.35
N GLU A 13 -2.43 11.96 -15.40
CA GLU A 13 -3.08 13.26 -15.33
C GLU A 13 -4.14 13.28 -14.23
N VAL A 14 -4.66 14.49 -13.92
CA VAL A 14 -5.75 14.61 -12.94
C VAL A 14 -6.85 13.59 -13.26
N ALA A 15 -7.27 12.85 -12.25
CA ALA A 15 -8.22 11.75 -12.39
C ALA A 15 -9.68 12.23 -12.51
N ASP A 16 -9.91 13.31 -13.27
CA ASP A 16 -11.25 13.84 -13.54
C ASP A 16 -11.93 13.20 -14.78
N HIS A 17 -11.23 12.34 -15.47
CA HIS A 17 -11.71 11.52 -16.59
C HIS A 17 -10.87 10.25 -16.68
N ILE A 18 -11.32 9.27 -17.45
CA ILE A 18 -10.59 8.01 -17.64
C ILE A 18 -10.32 7.77 -19.13
N SER A 19 -9.04 7.83 -19.50
CA SER A 19 -8.53 7.38 -20.79
C SER A 19 -7.61 6.18 -20.56
N VAL A 20 -8.11 4.97 -20.79
CA VAL A 20 -7.32 3.74 -20.57
C VAL A 20 -6.18 3.68 -21.57
N ASP A 21 -4.99 3.32 -21.10
CA ASP A 21 -3.79 3.25 -21.91
C ASP A 21 -3.91 2.23 -23.05
N GLY A 22 -3.42 2.62 -24.24
CA GLY A 22 -3.44 1.77 -25.44
C GLY A 22 -2.64 0.47 -25.28
N ALA A 23 -1.61 0.45 -24.43
CA ALA A 23 -0.84 -0.75 -24.11
C ALA A 23 -1.69 -1.84 -23.41
N LEU A 24 -2.78 -1.43 -22.76
CA LEU A 24 -3.77 -2.35 -22.17
C LEU A 24 -4.94 -2.66 -23.11
N GLY A 25 -4.85 -2.30 -24.40
CA GLY A 25 -5.92 -2.46 -25.37
C GLY A 25 -7.05 -1.44 -25.22
N GLY A 26 -6.80 -0.31 -24.57
CA GLY A 26 -7.79 0.73 -24.28
C GLY A 26 -8.93 0.22 -23.41
N SER A 27 -10.07 0.93 -23.42
CA SER A 27 -11.25 0.57 -22.61
C SER A 27 -11.77 -0.84 -22.87
N LYS A 28 -11.65 -1.35 -24.10
CA LYS A 28 -12.09 -2.70 -24.43
C LYS A 28 -11.19 -3.75 -23.77
N GLY A 29 -9.89 -3.67 -23.97
CA GLY A 29 -8.92 -4.62 -23.38
C GLY A 29 -8.96 -4.57 -21.85
N PHE A 30 -9.13 -3.40 -21.25
CA PHE A 30 -9.28 -3.27 -19.81
C PHE A 30 -10.53 -3.99 -19.27
N LYS A 31 -11.68 -3.87 -19.95
CA LYS A 31 -12.89 -4.62 -19.58
C LYS A 31 -12.70 -6.13 -19.70
N GLU A 32 -12.01 -6.59 -20.77
CA GLU A 32 -11.67 -7.99 -20.96
C GLU A 32 -10.76 -8.51 -19.85
N LEU A 33 -9.76 -7.72 -19.42
CA LEU A 33 -8.87 -8.03 -18.29
C LEU A 33 -9.67 -8.20 -16.99
N LEU A 34 -10.57 -7.26 -16.69
CA LEU A 34 -11.39 -7.31 -15.47
C LEU A 34 -12.32 -8.54 -15.49
N ALA A 35 -12.92 -8.86 -16.63
CA ALA A 35 -13.77 -10.04 -16.78
C ALA A 35 -12.97 -11.34 -16.60
N TYR A 36 -11.79 -11.44 -17.21
CA TYR A 36 -10.90 -12.58 -17.07
C TYR A 36 -10.45 -12.77 -15.60
N ALA A 37 -9.98 -11.71 -14.95
CA ALA A 37 -9.58 -11.76 -13.56
C ALA A 37 -10.72 -12.26 -12.65
N LYS A 38 -11.93 -11.75 -12.85
CA LYS A 38 -13.13 -12.21 -12.13
C LYS A 38 -13.40 -13.70 -12.32
N GLN A 39 -13.25 -14.21 -13.55
CA GLN A 39 -13.40 -15.66 -13.83
C GLN A 39 -12.34 -16.51 -13.10
N GLN A 40 -11.14 -15.96 -12.90
CA GLN A 40 -10.04 -16.63 -12.18
C GLN A 40 -10.10 -16.43 -10.66
N GLY A 41 -11.12 -15.75 -10.13
CA GLY A 41 -11.23 -15.44 -8.70
C GLY A 41 -10.20 -14.40 -8.22
N ILE A 42 -9.65 -13.60 -9.15
CA ILE A 42 -8.64 -12.58 -8.85
C ILE A 42 -9.34 -11.22 -8.73
N THR A 43 -9.19 -10.57 -7.58
CA THR A 43 -9.63 -9.19 -7.37
C THR A 43 -8.59 -8.23 -7.95
N VAL A 44 -9.00 -7.40 -8.91
CA VAL A 44 -8.17 -6.34 -9.48
C VAL A 44 -8.55 -5.03 -8.81
N TYR A 45 -7.56 -4.33 -8.31
CA TYR A 45 -7.67 -2.97 -7.76
C TYR A 45 -6.95 -1.98 -8.68
N PRO A 46 -7.65 -1.34 -9.63
CA PRO A 46 -7.08 -0.24 -10.40
C PRO A 46 -6.67 0.90 -9.47
N ASP A 47 -5.45 1.39 -9.64
CA ASP A 47 -4.83 2.35 -8.74
C ASP A 47 -5.04 3.78 -9.22
N VAL A 48 -5.44 4.67 -8.31
CA VAL A 48 -5.69 6.09 -8.60
C VAL A 48 -5.15 6.98 -7.48
N SER A 49 -4.68 8.17 -7.87
CA SER A 49 -4.36 9.27 -6.97
C SER A 49 -5.32 10.45 -7.22
N PHE A 50 -6.08 10.83 -6.21
CA PHE A 50 -6.99 11.98 -6.27
C PHE A 50 -6.37 13.27 -5.70
N THR A 51 -5.24 13.14 -5.00
CA THR A 51 -4.67 14.22 -4.18
C THR A 51 -3.37 14.76 -4.73
N HIS A 52 -2.92 14.31 -5.91
CA HIS A 52 -1.66 14.74 -6.50
C HIS A 52 -1.82 15.15 -7.97
N LEU A 53 -1.06 16.21 -8.33
CA LEU A 53 -0.77 16.62 -9.69
C LEU A 53 0.61 16.09 -10.04
N TYR A 54 0.74 15.30 -11.09
CA TYR A 54 2.04 14.85 -11.57
C TYR A 54 2.54 15.79 -12.68
N TRP A 55 3.84 16.02 -12.77
CA TRP A 55 4.43 17.00 -13.68
C TRP A 55 4.05 16.80 -15.15
N ASP A 56 4.04 15.56 -15.60
CA ASP A 56 3.65 15.24 -16.98
C ASP A 56 2.15 15.45 -17.26
N ALA A 57 1.36 15.64 -16.20
CA ALA A 57 -0.06 15.93 -16.24
C ALA A 57 -0.38 17.43 -16.30
N ASP A 58 0.61 18.30 -16.08
CA ASP A 58 0.44 19.77 -15.98
C ASP A 58 0.00 20.46 -17.28
N ASN A 59 0.04 19.78 -18.40
CA ASN A 59 -0.42 20.32 -19.67
C ASN A 59 -1.96 20.34 -19.84
N ASP A 60 -2.71 19.86 -18.83
CA ASP A 60 -4.16 20.00 -18.85
C ASP A 60 -4.56 21.43 -18.46
N SER A 61 -4.96 22.21 -19.45
CA SER A 61 -5.37 23.63 -19.32
C SER A 61 -6.52 23.85 -18.32
N ARG A 62 -7.28 22.80 -17.94
CA ARG A 62 -8.40 22.88 -17.00
C ARG A 62 -7.94 23.09 -15.56
N PHE A 63 -6.82 22.54 -15.19
CA PHE A 63 -6.30 22.62 -13.82
C PHE A 63 -5.12 23.58 -13.66
N GLY A 64 -4.55 24.14 -14.69
CA GLY A 64 -3.43 25.06 -14.72
C GLY A 64 -2.64 25.15 -13.41
N ASP A 65 -1.47 24.61 -13.39
CA ASP A 65 -0.61 24.25 -12.24
C ASP A 65 -0.70 25.20 -11.02
N ALA A 66 -0.57 26.49 -11.24
CA ALA A 66 -0.56 27.51 -10.19
C ALA A 66 -1.92 27.69 -9.47
N LYS A 67 -3.03 27.22 -10.06
CA LYS A 67 -4.38 27.40 -9.50
C LYS A 67 -4.88 26.17 -8.77
N ALA A 68 -4.48 24.99 -9.22
CA ALA A 68 -4.94 23.72 -8.66
C ALA A 68 -4.05 23.20 -7.52
N ALA A 69 -2.75 23.47 -7.57
CA ALA A 69 -1.82 23.02 -6.54
C ALA A 69 -2.06 23.68 -5.19
N SER A 70 -1.90 22.91 -4.11
CA SER A 70 -1.90 23.39 -2.74
C SER A 70 -0.79 24.40 -2.49
N ARG A 71 -1.08 25.46 -1.74
CA ARG A 71 -0.07 26.40 -1.21
C ARG A 71 0.43 25.94 0.14
N GLN A 72 1.70 25.56 0.19
CA GLN A 72 2.36 25.23 1.44
C GLN A 72 2.78 26.50 2.22
N VAL A 73 2.66 26.46 3.54
CA VAL A 73 3.11 27.57 4.41
C VAL A 73 4.62 27.70 4.39
N ASN A 74 5.33 26.59 4.28
CA ASN A 74 6.78 26.57 4.41
C ASN A 74 7.44 26.57 3.02
N ARG A 75 8.08 27.68 2.66
CA ARG A 75 8.89 27.79 1.45
C ARG A 75 10.01 26.74 1.36
N TYR A 76 10.49 26.24 2.49
CA TYR A 76 11.48 25.17 2.53
C TYR A 76 10.89 23.83 2.08
N ALA A 77 9.69 23.53 2.52
CA ALA A 77 8.96 22.37 2.02
C ALA A 77 8.68 22.50 0.51
N ALA A 78 8.22 23.66 0.05
CA ALA A 78 8.05 23.95 -1.37
C ALA A 78 9.37 23.77 -2.16
N TRP A 79 10.50 24.24 -1.61
CA TRP A 79 11.80 24.08 -2.25
C TRP A 79 12.31 22.63 -2.29
N VAL A 80 12.03 21.85 -1.26
CA VAL A 80 12.33 20.39 -1.24
C VAL A 80 11.45 19.66 -2.26
N TRP A 81 10.18 20.05 -2.38
CA TRP A 81 9.26 19.53 -3.38
C TRP A 81 9.65 19.94 -4.81
N GLU A 82 10.10 21.16 -5.03
CA GLU A 82 10.63 21.62 -6.32
C GLU A 82 11.85 20.82 -6.80
N ARG A 83 12.58 20.16 -5.91
CA ARG A 83 13.70 19.27 -6.28
C ARG A 83 13.31 17.82 -6.51
N THR A 84 12.15 17.39 -6.03
CA THR A 84 11.59 16.04 -6.26
C THR A 84 10.50 16.06 -7.32
N ASP A 85 10.48 16.96 -8.17
CA ASP A 85 9.72 17.39 -9.36
C ASP A 85 8.60 16.52 -9.96
N TRP A 86 8.14 15.47 -9.30
CA TRP A 86 7.25 14.49 -9.92
C TRP A 86 5.78 14.70 -9.58
N ALA A 87 5.49 15.27 -8.43
CA ALA A 87 4.11 15.46 -7.99
C ALA A 87 3.97 16.64 -7.03
N ARG A 88 2.89 17.39 -7.21
CA ARG A 88 2.46 18.43 -6.29
C ARG A 88 1.13 18.04 -5.66
N PRO A 89 0.91 18.35 -4.36
CA PRO A 89 -0.41 18.14 -3.78
C PRO A 89 -1.46 18.97 -4.50
N LEU A 90 -2.56 18.34 -4.89
CA LEU A 90 -3.76 19.00 -5.34
C LEU A 90 -4.40 19.75 -4.15
N SER A 91 -4.97 20.93 -4.37
CA SER A 91 -5.75 21.61 -3.35
C SER A 91 -6.92 20.73 -2.92
N ALA A 92 -7.05 20.46 -1.63
CA ALA A 92 -8.10 19.60 -1.08
C ALA A 92 -9.52 20.05 -1.51
N ARG A 93 -9.75 21.34 -1.78
CA ARG A 93 -11.01 21.88 -2.31
C ARG A 93 -11.43 21.31 -3.66
N LEU A 94 -10.47 20.78 -4.44
CA LEU A 94 -10.72 20.22 -5.79
C LEU A 94 -10.93 18.70 -5.75
N VAL A 95 -10.52 18.04 -4.69
CA VAL A 95 -10.65 16.57 -4.55
C VAL A 95 -12.08 16.08 -4.75
N PRO A 96 -13.14 16.74 -4.17
CA PRO A 96 -14.52 16.32 -4.39
C PRO A 96 -14.92 16.33 -5.87
N TYR A 97 -14.53 17.37 -6.61
CA TYR A 97 -14.81 17.46 -8.04
C TYR A 97 -14.13 16.33 -8.84
N VAL A 98 -12.84 16.08 -8.54
CA VAL A 98 -12.07 15.03 -9.24
C VAL A 98 -12.66 13.65 -8.94
N VAL A 99 -13.02 13.38 -7.70
CA VAL A 99 -13.64 12.10 -7.30
C VAL A 99 -15.01 11.91 -7.98
N ASP A 100 -15.84 12.95 -8.03
CA ASP A 100 -17.16 12.86 -8.68
C ASP A 100 -17.05 12.56 -10.16
N SER A 101 -16.20 13.30 -10.87
CA SER A 101 -15.97 13.10 -12.29
C SER A 101 -15.36 11.71 -12.59
N PHE A 102 -14.43 11.26 -11.75
CA PHE A 102 -13.86 9.93 -11.88
C PHE A 102 -14.91 8.82 -11.70
N LEU A 103 -15.71 8.90 -10.66
CA LEU A 103 -16.72 7.87 -10.37
C LEU A 103 -17.77 7.75 -11.47
N GLU A 104 -18.22 8.89 -12.02
CA GLU A 104 -19.13 8.92 -13.19
C GLU A 104 -18.50 8.20 -14.39
N ASP A 105 -17.22 8.46 -14.67
CA ASP A 105 -16.56 7.82 -15.80
C ASP A 105 -16.15 6.36 -15.51
N TYR A 106 -15.95 5.99 -14.23
CA TYR A 106 -15.56 4.64 -13.80
C TYR A 106 -16.73 3.64 -13.84
N GLU A 107 -17.97 4.11 -13.73
CA GLU A 107 -19.16 3.26 -13.74
C GLU A 107 -19.21 2.31 -14.94
N LYS A 108 -18.73 2.75 -16.11
CA LYS A 108 -18.69 1.96 -17.34
C LYS A 108 -17.79 0.70 -17.30
N TYR A 109 -16.92 0.59 -16.29
CA TYR A 109 -16.03 -0.57 -16.10
C TYR A 109 -16.59 -1.61 -15.13
N GLY A 110 -17.79 -1.39 -14.61
CA GLY A 110 -18.48 -2.28 -13.70
C GLY A 110 -18.04 -2.11 -12.25
N GLN A 111 -18.61 -2.93 -11.37
CA GLN A 111 -18.28 -2.89 -9.94
C GLN A 111 -17.00 -3.69 -9.66
N THR A 112 -15.87 -3.11 -9.92
CA THR A 112 -14.58 -3.62 -9.44
C THR A 112 -14.08 -2.75 -8.30
N GLY A 113 -13.20 -3.32 -7.45
CA GLY A 113 -12.56 -2.55 -6.37
C GLY A 113 -11.66 -1.44 -6.93
N ILE A 114 -11.17 -0.59 -6.04
CA ILE A 114 -10.25 0.49 -6.37
C ILE A 114 -9.10 0.57 -5.36
N SER A 115 -7.91 0.91 -5.83
CA SER A 115 -6.76 1.21 -4.96
C SER A 115 -6.57 2.72 -4.85
N LEU A 116 -6.64 3.23 -3.62
CA LEU A 116 -6.47 4.64 -3.32
C LEU A 116 -5.03 4.93 -2.90
N ARG A 117 -4.29 5.61 -3.77
CA ARG A 117 -2.96 6.12 -3.47
C ARG A 117 -3.11 7.43 -2.68
N ASN A 118 -2.23 7.73 -1.76
CA ASN A 118 -2.08 9.00 -1.08
C ASN A 118 -3.22 9.43 -0.13
N ILE A 119 -4.48 9.45 -0.54
CA ILE A 119 -5.63 9.96 0.23
C ILE A 119 -5.78 9.30 1.60
N ALA A 120 -5.31 8.06 1.75
CA ALA A 120 -5.39 7.31 3.00
C ALA A 120 -4.25 7.56 3.98
N HIS A 121 -3.17 8.27 3.60
CA HIS A 121 -2.00 8.45 4.46
C HIS A 121 -1.33 9.83 4.36
N GLN A 122 -1.67 10.64 3.36
CA GLN A 122 -1.10 11.98 3.20
C GLN A 122 -2.17 13.04 3.41
N LEU A 123 -1.87 14.00 4.27
CA LEU A 123 -2.75 15.13 4.57
C LEU A 123 -2.01 16.43 4.32
N GLU A 124 -2.46 17.18 3.32
CA GLU A 124 -1.86 18.43 2.91
C GLU A 124 -2.79 19.61 3.20
N GLY A 125 -2.24 20.66 3.81
CA GLY A 125 -2.97 21.92 3.95
C GLY A 125 -2.83 22.79 2.71
N ASP A 126 -3.85 23.59 2.39
CA ASP A 126 -3.82 24.66 1.39
C ASP A 126 -3.93 26.03 2.06
N TYR A 127 -2.83 26.75 2.12
CA TYR A 127 -2.73 28.05 2.79
C TYR A 127 -2.91 29.23 1.82
N ARG A 128 -3.78 29.07 0.86
CA ARG A 128 -4.14 30.11 -0.10
C ARG A 128 -4.87 31.25 0.59
N HIS A 129 -4.43 32.49 0.30
CA HIS A 129 -5.05 33.67 0.91
C HIS A 129 -6.57 33.68 0.72
N ASN A 130 -7.31 33.92 1.79
CA ASN A 130 -8.78 33.90 1.90
C ASN A 130 -9.46 32.53 1.68
N HIS A 131 -8.69 31.44 1.49
CA HIS A 131 -9.23 30.10 1.27
C HIS A 131 -8.35 29.04 1.93
N VAL A 132 -7.96 29.27 3.19
CA VAL A 132 -7.12 28.35 3.95
C VAL A 132 -7.90 27.08 4.25
N ILE A 133 -7.27 25.95 3.97
CA ILE A 133 -7.72 24.61 4.40
C ILE A 133 -6.56 24.04 5.21
N ASP A 134 -6.77 23.80 6.48
CA ASP A 134 -5.78 23.13 7.32
C ASP A 134 -5.82 21.59 7.15
N ARG A 135 -4.90 20.87 7.79
CA ARG A 135 -4.82 19.42 7.68
C ARG A 135 -6.03 18.70 8.24
N SER A 136 -6.68 19.25 9.26
CA SER A 136 -7.89 18.65 9.84
C SER A 136 -9.07 18.79 8.90
N GLN A 137 -9.18 19.95 8.26
CA GLN A 137 -10.19 20.18 7.22
C GLN A 137 -9.95 19.32 5.98
N SER A 138 -8.68 19.18 5.57
CA SER A 138 -8.31 18.26 4.48
C SER A 138 -8.67 16.81 4.82
N GLN A 139 -8.38 16.36 6.05
CA GLN A 139 -8.77 15.03 6.52
C GLN A 139 -10.28 14.80 6.41
N GLN A 140 -11.09 15.79 6.80
CA GLN A 140 -12.54 15.64 6.68
C GLN A 140 -12.98 15.53 5.22
N ILE A 141 -12.40 16.33 4.33
CA ILE A 141 -12.67 16.24 2.89
C ILE A 141 -12.31 14.84 2.38
N ASP A 142 -11.14 14.34 2.72
CA ASP A 142 -10.66 13.02 2.29
C ASP A 142 -11.56 11.90 2.81
N MET A 143 -12.01 11.98 4.07
CA MET A 143 -12.95 11.03 4.67
C MET A 143 -14.31 11.05 3.95
N ASP A 144 -14.84 12.24 3.64
CA ASP A 144 -16.11 12.39 2.92
C ASP A 144 -16.02 11.77 1.51
N GLN A 145 -14.87 11.91 0.85
CA GLN A 145 -14.66 11.28 -0.45
C GLN A 145 -14.51 9.76 -0.34
N MET A 146 -13.78 9.25 0.65
CA MET A 146 -13.69 7.80 0.87
C MET A 146 -15.04 7.19 1.22
N GLU A 147 -15.87 7.87 2.00
CA GLU A 147 -17.27 7.46 2.29
C GLU A 147 -18.08 7.36 0.99
N LYS A 148 -17.98 8.38 0.11
CA LYS A 148 -18.64 8.39 -1.20
C LYS A 148 -18.21 7.23 -2.07
N ILE A 149 -16.88 6.97 -2.17
CA ILE A 149 -16.31 5.86 -2.93
C ILE A 149 -16.81 4.53 -2.38
N ALA A 150 -16.78 4.35 -1.06
CA ALA A 150 -17.26 3.14 -0.38
C ALA A 150 -18.75 2.87 -0.59
N GLY A 151 -19.54 3.93 -0.79
CA GLY A 151 -20.98 3.81 -1.12
C GLY A 151 -21.25 3.34 -2.56
N GLN A 152 -20.27 3.40 -3.45
CA GLN A 152 -20.43 3.07 -4.87
C GLN A 152 -19.61 1.85 -5.32
N LEU A 153 -18.47 1.62 -4.70
CA LEU A 153 -17.54 0.54 -5.09
C LEU A 153 -17.46 -0.52 -3.98
N PRO A 154 -17.36 -1.81 -4.34
CA PRO A 154 -17.48 -2.90 -3.37
C PRO A 154 -16.28 -3.02 -2.43
N ASP A 155 -15.09 -2.71 -2.92
CA ASP A 155 -13.83 -2.97 -2.22
C ASP A 155 -12.85 -1.81 -2.42
N ILE A 156 -12.26 -1.35 -1.33
CA ILE A 156 -11.22 -0.31 -1.34
C ILE A 156 -9.92 -0.90 -0.79
N MET A 157 -8.86 -0.81 -1.59
CA MET A 157 -7.48 -1.02 -1.14
C MET A 157 -6.83 0.33 -0.86
N VAL A 158 -6.09 0.45 0.23
CA VAL A 158 -5.36 1.68 0.55
C VAL A 158 -3.86 1.42 0.62
N ASP A 159 -3.08 2.46 0.40
CA ASP A 159 -1.63 2.47 0.55
C ASP A 159 -1.27 3.09 1.92
N GLY A 160 -0.54 2.36 2.76
CA GLY A 160 -0.17 2.79 4.12
C GLY A 160 -1.31 2.73 5.14
N GLY A 161 -2.37 3.50 4.94
CA GLY A 161 -3.60 3.50 5.77
C GLY A 161 -3.45 4.10 7.16
N ASN A 162 -3.70 5.40 7.31
CA ASN A 162 -3.85 6.04 8.62
C ASN A 162 -5.21 5.68 9.26
N ALA A 163 -5.32 5.90 10.57
CA ALA A 163 -6.50 5.53 11.35
C ALA A 163 -7.84 5.99 10.75
N TYR A 164 -7.88 7.18 10.15
CA TYR A 164 -9.09 7.72 9.54
C TYR A 164 -9.57 6.95 8.30
N ALA A 165 -8.66 6.22 7.62
CA ALA A 165 -8.97 5.46 6.41
C ALA A 165 -9.40 4.01 6.70
N LEU A 166 -9.10 3.48 7.88
CA LEU A 166 -9.26 2.05 8.19
C LEU A 166 -10.70 1.55 8.06
N LYS A 167 -11.70 2.36 8.39
CA LYS A 167 -13.11 1.96 8.28
C LYS A 167 -13.56 1.71 6.84
N TYR A 168 -12.82 2.21 5.86
CA TYR A 168 -13.13 2.07 4.44
C TYR A 168 -12.30 0.98 3.76
N ALA A 169 -11.16 0.62 4.36
CA ALA A 169 -10.20 -0.29 3.75
C ALA A 169 -10.61 -1.75 3.92
N LYS A 170 -10.65 -2.49 2.82
CA LYS A 170 -10.70 -3.95 2.82
C LYS A 170 -9.31 -4.56 2.83
N ASP A 171 -8.39 -3.94 2.09
CA ASP A 171 -7.00 -4.37 1.96
C ASP A 171 -6.06 -3.18 2.16
N ILE A 172 -4.91 -3.41 2.78
CA ILE A 172 -3.87 -2.41 2.99
C ILE A 172 -2.55 -2.91 2.40
N VAL A 173 -1.96 -2.16 1.48
CA VAL A 173 -0.59 -2.40 1.01
C VAL A 173 0.39 -1.44 1.68
N ALA A 174 1.63 -1.88 1.82
CA ALA A 174 2.71 -1.11 2.44
C ALA A 174 2.39 -0.64 3.88
N ALA A 175 1.68 -1.46 4.66
CA ALA A 175 1.52 -1.23 6.10
C ALA A 175 2.88 -1.19 6.81
N PRO A 176 3.07 -0.32 7.83
CA PRO A 176 4.34 -0.24 8.51
C PRO A 176 4.61 -1.53 9.33
N LEU A 177 5.67 -2.26 8.99
CA LEU A 177 6.15 -3.44 9.73
C LEU A 177 7.41 -3.13 10.56
N THR A 178 7.81 -1.86 10.64
CA THR A 178 8.98 -1.40 11.41
C THR A 178 8.62 -0.11 12.14
N ASN A 179 9.44 0.27 13.12
CA ASN A 179 9.39 1.59 13.73
C ASN A 179 10.44 2.52 13.10
N ASN A 180 10.60 3.70 13.65
CA ASN A 180 11.56 4.69 13.18
C ASN A 180 12.99 4.51 13.74
N ASP A 181 13.21 3.49 14.60
CA ASP A 181 14.48 3.14 15.24
C ASP A 181 15.24 4.34 15.87
N TYR A 182 14.50 5.36 16.37
CA TYR A 182 15.14 6.45 17.09
C TYR A 182 15.77 5.97 18.40
N ASN A 183 16.91 6.56 18.76
CA ASN A 183 17.68 6.19 19.96
C ASN A 183 16.88 6.28 21.28
N ILE A 184 15.73 6.95 21.28
CA ILE A 184 14.82 7.07 22.42
C ILE A 184 13.76 5.96 22.48
N THR A 185 13.73 5.07 21.49
CA THR A 185 12.78 3.96 21.43
C THR A 185 13.46 2.65 21.81
N ASP A 186 12.88 1.89 22.73
CA ASP A 186 13.45 0.63 23.19
C ASP A 186 13.09 -0.54 22.28
N GLU A 187 11.81 -0.62 21.85
CA GLU A 187 11.30 -1.75 21.06
C GLU A 187 10.19 -1.34 20.09
N ALA A 188 10.09 -2.05 18.99
CA ALA A 188 8.96 -1.98 18.09
C ALA A 188 7.77 -2.78 18.66
N VAL A 189 6.64 -2.11 18.89
CA VAL A 189 5.38 -2.77 19.24
C VAL A 189 4.51 -2.80 17.99
N PRO A 190 4.03 -3.98 17.52
CA PRO A 190 3.19 -4.10 16.34
C PRO A 190 1.74 -3.67 16.62
N PHE A 191 1.56 -2.48 17.19
CA PHE A 191 0.26 -1.98 17.62
C PHE A 191 -0.74 -1.90 16.47
N TYR A 192 -0.27 -1.44 15.30
CA TYR A 192 -1.08 -1.37 14.10
C TYR A 192 -1.63 -2.73 13.70
N GLN A 193 -0.77 -3.77 13.70
CA GLN A 193 -1.14 -5.14 13.36
C GLN A 193 -2.05 -5.77 14.40
N ILE A 194 -1.81 -5.52 15.68
CA ILE A 194 -2.69 -6.01 16.77
C ILE A 194 -4.12 -5.47 16.60
N VAL A 195 -4.26 -4.22 16.16
CA VAL A 195 -5.58 -3.61 15.92
C VAL A 195 -6.25 -4.17 14.66
N LEU A 196 -5.50 -4.44 13.61
CA LEU A 196 -6.06 -4.76 12.29
C LEU A 196 -6.23 -6.24 12.01
N HIS A 197 -5.33 -7.08 12.56
CA HIS A 197 -5.30 -8.50 12.21
C HIS A 197 -6.61 -9.20 12.56
N GLY A 198 -7.13 -9.95 11.61
CA GLY A 198 -8.43 -10.59 11.69
C GLY A 198 -9.59 -9.77 11.10
N TYR A 199 -9.41 -8.47 10.89
CA TYR A 199 -10.43 -7.55 10.33
C TYR A 199 -10.09 -7.06 8.93
N ILE A 200 -8.85 -6.67 8.68
CA ILE A 200 -8.37 -6.11 7.42
C ILE A 200 -7.13 -6.89 6.97
N ASP A 201 -7.09 -7.31 5.72
CA ASP A 201 -5.91 -7.93 5.14
C ASP A 201 -4.84 -6.87 4.84
N TYR A 202 -3.59 -7.14 5.19
CA TYR A 202 -2.51 -6.18 4.95
C TYR A 202 -1.20 -6.85 4.55
N THR A 203 -0.36 -6.07 3.87
CA THR A 203 1.00 -6.44 3.50
C THR A 203 1.99 -5.38 3.98
N GLY A 204 3.25 -5.76 4.17
CA GLY A 204 4.34 -4.80 4.30
C GLY A 204 4.75 -4.17 2.96
N ALA A 205 5.93 -3.58 2.92
CA ALA A 205 6.56 -3.09 1.70
C ALA A 205 6.83 -4.27 0.72
N PRO A 206 6.95 -4.01 -0.59
CA PRO A 206 7.21 -5.08 -1.56
C PRO A 206 8.58 -5.73 -1.32
N LEU A 207 8.60 -7.06 -1.25
CA LEU A 207 9.80 -7.86 -0.96
C LEU A 207 10.92 -7.59 -1.97
N ASN A 208 10.59 -7.58 -3.24
CA ASN A 208 11.56 -7.42 -4.33
C ASN A 208 12.13 -6.00 -4.46
N LEU A 209 11.66 -5.05 -3.65
CA LEU A 209 12.21 -3.70 -3.52
C LEU A 209 12.76 -3.42 -2.12
N SER A 210 12.92 -4.46 -1.30
CA SER A 210 13.55 -4.33 0.01
C SER A 210 15.04 -3.98 -0.16
N PRO A 211 15.55 -2.92 0.50
CA PRO A 211 16.95 -2.54 0.44
C PRO A 211 17.90 -3.63 0.90
N GLU A 212 17.44 -4.52 1.77
CA GLU A 212 18.24 -5.58 2.35
C GLU A 212 18.33 -6.83 1.46
N GLY A 213 17.37 -7.01 0.54
CA GLY A 213 17.30 -8.19 -0.34
C GLY A 213 17.20 -9.55 0.39
N ASP A 214 16.97 -9.55 1.70
CA ASP A 214 16.92 -10.76 2.54
C ASP A 214 15.49 -11.31 2.57
N VAL A 215 15.21 -12.24 1.65
CA VAL A 215 13.90 -12.92 1.54
C VAL A 215 13.54 -13.61 2.86
N LYS A 216 14.50 -14.26 3.51
CA LYS A 216 14.28 -14.99 4.76
C LYS A 216 13.87 -14.06 5.90
N LYS A 217 14.54 -12.92 6.02
CA LYS A 217 14.17 -11.88 7.02
C LYS A 217 12.78 -11.32 6.73
N TYR A 218 12.44 -11.11 5.46
CA TYR A 218 11.10 -10.65 5.06
C TYR A 218 10.02 -11.66 5.48
N ILE A 219 10.23 -12.96 5.22
CA ILE A 219 9.29 -14.00 5.62
C ILE A 219 9.12 -14.03 7.15
N LEU A 220 10.21 -14.02 7.90
CA LEU A 220 10.14 -13.96 9.36
C LEU A 220 9.36 -12.75 9.85
N LYS A 221 9.55 -11.58 9.21
CA LYS A 221 8.81 -10.36 9.53
C LYS A 221 7.32 -10.51 9.23
N SER A 222 6.99 -11.11 8.10
CA SER A 222 5.59 -11.42 7.76
C SER A 222 4.95 -12.34 8.79
N LEU A 223 5.66 -13.38 9.22
CA LEU A 223 5.16 -14.33 10.24
C LEU A 223 4.99 -13.69 11.61
N GLU A 224 5.94 -12.83 12.04
CA GLU A 224 5.84 -12.11 13.31
C GLU A 224 4.65 -11.16 13.35
N TYR A 225 4.43 -10.43 12.24
CA TYR A 225 3.43 -9.37 12.17
C TYR A 225 2.09 -9.82 11.57
N GLY A 226 1.95 -11.08 11.19
CA GLY A 226 0.72 -11.61 10.59
C GLY A 226 0.42 -11.01 9.21
N SER A 227 1.43 -10.55 8.46
CA SER A 227 1.23 -9.87 7.18
C SER A 227 1.34 -10.81 5.99
N ASN A 228 0.56 -10.53 4.94
CA ASN A 228 0.68 -11.20 3.66
C ASN A 228 1.95 -10.76 2.91
N VAL A 229 2.38 -11.52 1.92
CA VAL A 229 3.51 -11.17 1.05
C VAL A 229 3.08 -10.18 -0.04
N TYR A 230 4.00 -9.31 -0.45
CA TYR A 230 3.77 -8.31 -1.48
C TYR A 230 4.95 -8.22 -2.43
N PHE A 231 4.66 -8.27 -3.74
CA PHE A 231 5.61 -8.05 -4.82
C PHE A 231 5.10 -6.96 -5.75
N LYS A 232 6.01 -6.15 -6.28
CA LYS A 232 5.71 -5.15 -7.30
C LYS A 232 6.29 -5.62 -8.62
N TRP A 233 5.49 -5.75 -9.65
CA TRP A 233 5.90 -6.35 -10.91
C TRP A 233 5.70 -5.47 -12.11
N PHE A 234 6.65 -5.54 -13.03
CA PHE A 234 6.54 -5.09 -14.42
C PHE A 234 6.60 -6.28 -15.36
N TYR A 235 5.93 -6.14 -16.50
CA TYR A 235 6.03 -7.11 -17.59
C TYR A 235 7.34 -6.97 -18.35
N ALA A 236 7.76 -5.72 -18.65
CA ALA A 236 8.98 -5.41 -19.36
C ALA A 236 10.24 -5.66 -18.51
N ASP A 237 11.39 -5.76 -19.14
CA ASP A 237 12.68 -5.88 -18.47
C ASP A 237 13.05 -4.61 -17.71
N ASN A 238 13.83 -4.73 -16.63
CA ASN A 238 14.26 -3.58 -15.82
C ASN A 238 15.12 -2.57 -16.60
N SER A 239 15.70 -2.95 -17.73
CA SER A 239 16.45 -2.01 -18.58
C SER A 239 15.59 -0.88 -19.15
N GLU A 240 14.28 -1.11 -19.32
CA GLU A 240 13.34 -0.13 -19.86
C GLU A 240 13.16 1.11 -18.96
N ILE A 241 13.50 0.99 -17.67
CA ILE A 241 13.33 2.11 -16.72
C ILE A 241 14.62 2.93 -16.52
N ARG A 242 15.75 2.58 -17.13
CA ARG A 242 17.06 3.21 -16.89
C ARG A 242 17.09 4.71 -17.20
N GLU A 243 16.39 5.12 -18.25
CA GLU A 243 16.32 6.51 -18.71
C GLU A 243 15.02 7.19 -18.24
N THR A 244 14.41 6.68 -17.19
CA THR A 244 13.14 7.18 -16.64
C THR A 244 13.29 7.63 -15.19
N ASN A 245 12.24 8.21 -14.67
CA ASN A 245 12.13 8.65 -13.29
C ASN A 245 11.73 7.54 -12.31
N PHE A 246 11.67 6.30 -12.77
CA PHE A 246 11.28 5.12 -11.99
C PHE A 246 12.46 4.30 -11.52
N LEU A 247 13.60 4.93 -11.25
CA LEU A 247 14.81 4.25 -10.80
C LEU A 247 14.66 3.51 -9.47
N ASP A 248 13.67 3.89 -8.66
CA ASP A 248 13.26 3.18 -7.44
C ASP A 248 12.69 1.78 -7.73
N LEU A 249 12.26 1.52 -8.97
CA LEU A 249 11.71 0.23 -9.41
C LEU A 249 12.78 -0.69 -10.02
N TYR A 250 13.98 -0.68 -9.45
CA TYR A 250 15.18 -1.34 -9.97
C TYR A 250 15.13 -2.87 -10.06
N SER A 251 14.15 -3.52 -9.43
CA SER A 251 14.08 -5.00 -9.34
C SER A 251 12.63 -5.50 -9.41
N VAL A 252 11.94 -5.19 -10.53
CA VAL A 252 10.50 -5.44 -10.68
C VAL A 252 10.10 -6.34 -11.83
N HIS A 253 11.04 -6.86 -12.62
CA HIS A 253 10.72 -7.78 -13.71
C HIS A 253 10.12 -9.08 -13.15
N TYR A 254 8.88 -9.37 -13.54
CA TYR A 254 8.11 -10.47 -12.94
C TYR A 254 8.77 -11.85 -13.07
N LYS A 255 9.45 -12.14 -14.20
CA LYS A 255 10.10 -13.43 -14.42
C LYS A 255 11.24 -13.68 -13.44
N THR A 256 11.94 -12.64 -13.00
CA THR A 256 13.03 -12.75 -12.03
C THR A 256 12.53 -13.24 -10.68
N TRP A 257 11.33 -12.80 -10.28
CA TRP A 257 10.81 -13.01 -8.92
C TRP A 257 9.67 -14.02 -8.81
N MET A 258 9.25 -14.65 -9.92
CA MET A 258 8.08 -15.53 -9.91
C MET A 258 8.24 -16.72 -8.95
N ASN A 259 9.40 -17.37 -8.96
CA ASN A 259 9.66 -18.52 -8.10
C ASN A 259 9.70 -18.10 -6.63
N ASP A 260 10.45 -17.03 -6.31
CA ASP A 260 10.51 -16.51 -4.94
C ASP A 260 9.14 -16.06 -4.43
N ALA A 261 8.30 -15.51 -5.30
CA ALA A 261 6.95 -15.10 -4.94
C ALA A 261 6.06 -16.31 -4.60
N VAL A 262 6.11 -17.37 -5.41
CA VAL A 262 5.34 -18.60 -5.15
C VAL A 262 5.82 -19.28 -3.87
N GLU A 263 7.13 -19.38 -3.68
CA GLU A 263 7.72 -20.00 -2.49
C GLU A 263 7.40 -19.21 -1.22
N SER A 264 7.60 -17.88 -1.24
CA SER A 264 7.31 -16.99 -0.11
C SER A 264 5.83 -17.02 0.25
N TYR A 265 4.95 -16.95 -0.76
CA TYR A 265 3.50 -17.06 -0.54
C TYR A 265 3.14 -18.40 0.08
N SER A 266 3.64 -19.51 -0.46
CA SER A 266 3.32 -20.84 0.04
C SER A 266 3.74 -21.02 1.50
N GLN A 267 4.97 -20.60 1.84
CA GLN A 267 5.49 -20.67 3.21
C GLN A 267 4.69 -19.80 4.19
N VAL A 268 4.40 -18.57 3.84
CA VAL A 268 3.63 -17.66 4.71
C VAL A 268 2.20 -18.15 4.85
N ASN A 269 1.56 -18.57 3.76
CA ASN A 269 0.18 -19.07 3.80
C ASN A 269 0.03 -20.40 4.55
N GLU A 270 1.01 -21.30 4.49
CA GLU A 270 1.01 -22.52 5.31
C GLU A 270 0.97 -22.20 6.80
N VAL A 271 1.66 -21.12 7.20
CA VAL A 271 1.73 -20.72 8.62
C VAL A 271 0.56 -19.84 9.04
N LEU A 272 0.16 -18.87 8.22
CA LEU A 272 -0.82 -17.85 8.59
C LEU A 272 -2.23 -18.09 8.05
N GLY A 273 -2.42 -19.01 7.08
CA GLY A 273 -3.70 -19.18 6.39
C GLY A 273 -4.89 -19.50 7.29
N ASP A 274 -4.67 -20.24 8.38
CA ASP A 274 -5.71 -20.60 9.36
C ASP A 274 -5.96 -19.53 10.43
N VAL A 275 -5.12 -18.49 10.51
CA VAL A 275 -5.25 -17.40 11.48
C VAL A 275 -5.57 -16.04 10.87
N GLN A 276 -5.70 -15.93 9.56
CA GLN A 276 -5.97 -14.66 8.86
C GLN A 276 -7.22 -13.92 9.38
N ARG A 277 -8.19 -14.64 9.93
CA ARG A 277 -9.43 -14.08 10.52
C ARG A 277 -9.43 -14.14 12.05
N GLN A 278 -8.28 -14.30 12.67
CA GLN A 278 -8.12 -14.30 14.11
C GLN A 278 -7.34 -13.08 14.57
N ALA A 279 -7.81 -12.41 15.62
CA ALA A 279 -7.07 -11.27 16.18
C ALA A 279 -5.75 -11.73 16.83
N ILE A 280 -4.72 -10.90 16.74
CA ILE A 280 -3.52 -11.03 17.56
C ILE A 280 -3.87 -10.57 18.98
N VAL A 281 -3.63 -11.44 19.96
CA VAL A 281 -3.96 -11.17 21.38
C VAL A 281 -2.74 -10.92 22.25
N ASP A 282 -1.55 -11.31 21.76
CA ASP A 282 -0.31 -11.08 22.48
C ASP A 282 0.87 -11.00 21.51
N HIS A 283 1.78 -10.08 21.79
CA HIS A 283 3.08 -9.99 21.13
C HIS A 283 4.12 -9.65 22.18
N ARG A 284 5.16 -10.46 22.26
CA ARG A 284 6.21 -10.26 23.27
C ARG A 284 7.60 -10.64 22.76
N LYS A 285 8.59 -9.97 23.27
CA LYS A 285 9.99 -10.33 23.13
C LYS A 285 10.35 -11.41 24.15
N LEU A 286 10.82 -12.55 23.68
CA LEU A 286 11.27 -13.67 24.53
C LEU A 286 12.76 -13.57 24.86
N ALA A 287 13.55 -13.08 23.92
CA ALA A 287 14.99 -12.82 24.03
C ALA A 287 15.40 -11.77 22.99
N THR A 288 16.64 -11.31 23.01
CA THR A 288 17.17 -10.41 21.98
C THR A 288 17.04 -11.07 20.61
N GLY A 289 16.33 -10.40 19.68
CA GLY A 289 16.07 -10.90 18.34
C GLY A 289 15.11 -12.08 18.26
N VAL A 290 14.34 -12.39 19.36
CA VAL A 290 13.35 -13.47 19.37
C VAL A 290 12.01 -12.93 19.86
N TYR A 291 10.98 -13.07 19.02
CA TYR A 291 9.64 -12.53 19.29
C TYR A 291 8.58 -13.61 19.15
N GLN A 292 7.53 -13.52 19.94
CA GLN A 292 6.36 -14.39 19.90
C GLN A 292 5.11 -13.60 19.61
N THR A 293 4.31 -14.09 18.66
CA THR A 293 2.95 -13.61 18.39
C THR A 293 1.95 -14.69 18.70
N THR A 294 0.84 -14.34 19.36
CA THR A 294 -0.22 -15.28 19.77
C THR A 294 -1.56 -14.80 19.23
N TYR A 295 -2.31 -15.72 18.65
CA TYR A 295 -3.64 -15.49 18.09
C TYR A 295 -4.75 -15.99 19.02
N VAL A 296 -5.97 -15.45 18.86
CA VAL A 296 -7.16 -15.81 19.67
C VAL A 296 -7.36 -17.32 19.79
N GLY A 297 -7.17 -18.08 18.70
CA GLY A 297 -7.28 -19.55 18.69
C GLY A 297 -6.19 -20.30 19.44
N GLY A 298 -5.23 -19.62 20.05
CA GLY A 298 -4.14 -20.20 20.82
C GLY A 298 -2.92 -20.59 19.98
N LYS A 299 -2.96 -20.40 18.65
CA LYS A 299 -1.77 -20.56 17.80
C LYS A 299 -0.72 -19.53 18.19
N THR A 300 0.52 -19.98 18.30
CA THR A 300 1.68 -19.12 18.59
C THR A 300 2.73 -19.28 17.51
N ILE A 301 3.35 -18.18 17.14
CA ILE A 301 4.48 -18.14 16.21
C ILE A 301 5.64 -17.48 16.91
N ILE A 302 6.78 -18.16 16.97
CA ILE A 302 8.02 -17.61 17.55
C ILE A 302 9.02 -17.47 16.42
N VAL A 303 9.57 -16.28 16.23
CA VAL A 303 10.58 -15.98 15.20
C VAL A 303 11.93 -15.71 15.86
N ASN A 304 13.00 -16.24 15.26
CA ASN A 304 14.39 -16.00 15.65
C ASN A 304 15.12 -15.27 14.52
N TYR A 305 15.43 -14.00 14.69
CA TYR A 305 16.19 -13.20 13.72
C TYR A 305 17.71 -13.36 13.83
N ASN A 306 18.19 -14.02 14.91
CA ASN A 306 19.61 -14.17 15.15
C ASN A 306 20.28 -15.09 14.12
N PRO A 307 21.56 -14.87 13.81
CA PRO A 307 22.35 -15.77 12.95
C PRO A 307 22.81 -17.06 13.66
N TYR A 308 22.30 -17.33 14.87
CA TYR A 308 22.55 -18.51 15.69
C TYR A 308 21.25 -19.03 16.29
N GLU A 309 21.27 -20.29 16.70
CA GLU A 309 20.13 -20.90 17.38
C GLU A 309 19.90 -20.29 18.77
N VAL A 310 18.63 -20.23 19.17
CA VAL A 310 18.23 -19.74 20.51
C VAL A 310 17.26 -20.70 21.15
N THR A 311 17.47 -21.01 22.43
CA THR A 311 16.51 -21.79 23.23
C THR A 311 15.70 -20.86 24.11
N VAL A 312 14.38 -20.83 23.91
CA VAL A 312 13.40 -20.06 24.67
C VAL A 312 12.21 -20.94 25.04
N SER A 313 11.72 -20.80 26.27
CA SER A 313 10.57 -21.59 26.76
C SER A 313 10.71 -23.11 26.52
N GLY A 314 11.93 -23.64 26.66
CA GLY A 314 12.22 -25.08 26.46
C GLY A 314 12.24 -25.54 24.99
N ARG A 315 12.27 -24.62 24.03
CA ARG A 315 12.31 -24.91 22.58
C ARG A 315 13.52 -24.27 21.95
N THR A 316 14.25 -25.02 21.13
CA THR A 316 15.37 -24.52 20.34
C THR A 316 14.87 -24.15 18.95
N ILE A 317 15.14 -22.92 18.53
CA ILE A 317 14.78 -22.36 17.22
C ILE A 317 16.07 -22.06 16.47
N ALA A 318 16.23 -22.63 15.30
CA ALA A 318 17.42 -22.48 14.50
C ALA A 318 17.71 -21.00 14.12
N ALA A 319 18.90 -20.75 13.58
CA ALA A 319 19.30 -19.44 13.10
C ALA A 319 18.40 -18.96 11.97
N LYS A 320 17.91 -17.71 12.09
CA LYS A 320 16.99 -17.09 11.10
C LYS A 320 15.82 -18.04 10.74
N ASP A 321 15.12 -18.56 11.76
CA ASP A 321 14.03 -19.52 11.57
C ASP A 321 12.87 -19.22 12.52
N TYR A 322 11.82 -20.03 12.44
CA TYR A 322 10.63 -19.85 13.26
C TYR A 322 10.11 -21.19 13.82
N PHE A 323 9.28 -21.10 14.83
CA PHE A 323 8.54 -22.22 15.42
C PHE A 323 7.05 -21.90 15.46
N VAL A 324 6.22 -22.85 15.07
CA VAL A 324 4.76 -22.78 15.18
C VAL A 324 4.29 -23.69 16.30
N GLY A 325 3.57 -23.15 17.28
CA GLY A 325 3.02 -23.88 18.42
C GLY A 325 1.56 -23.51 18.67
N GLY A 326 0.96 -24.19 19.64
CA GLY A 326 -0.47 -24.06 19.94
C GLY A 326 -1.34 -24.88 18.97
N ASN A 327 -2.57 -25.19 19.37
CA ASN A 327 -3.56 -25.80 18.49
C ASN A 327 -4.44 -24.68 17.94
N SER A 328 -4.47 -24.49 16.60
CA SER A 328 -5.60 -23.85 15.96
C SER A 328 -6.81 -24.78 16.16
N ARG A 329 -7.75 -24.38 16.97
CA ARG A 329 -9.05 -25.07 17.08
C ARG A 329 -9.99 -24.54 16.01
#